data_a60bdac0986c2bb6bf7a4b5eb5e0e1be
#
_entry.id   a60bdac0986c2bb6bf7a4b5eb5e0e1be
#
_cell.length_a   1.000
_cell.length_b   1.000
_cell.length_c   1.000
_cell.angle_alpha   90.00
_cell.angle_beta   90.00
_cell.angle_gamma   90.00
#
_symmetry.space_group_name_H-M   'P 1'
#
loop_
_entity.id
_entity.type
_entity.pdbx_description
1 polymer ?
#
loop_
_entity_poly.entity_id
_entity_poly.type
_entity_poly.pdbx_seq_one_letter_code
_entity_poly.pdbx_strand_id
1 'polypeptide(L)'
;RVPFNRYIFNLRASYFDETERLVDFLVSRGKRRIAVFYQNDAYGKAGLEGVQRAIDKRHLKIVAFGTVERNTVDTAEAIKSISAMRPDAVIMISAYKSCSAFIKEMDKAGAAAEYLNVSFVGSKALATELGAEGHGVYISQVVPYPLDPNNEAAKELVKILQKYAPSSQASFNN
;
A
#
# COMPACT_ATOMS: atom_id res chain seq x y z
N ARG A 1 -6.16 14.68 11.96
CA ARG A 1 -4.97 14.88 12.78
C ARG A 1 -5.37 15.12 14.23
N VAL A 2 -4.65 14.58 15.18
CA VAL A 2 -4.87 14.79 16.62
C VAL A 2 -3.61 15.46 17.19
N PRO A 3 -3.74 16.55 17.96
CA PRO A 3 -4.98 17.26 18.29
C PRO A 3 -5.59 18.01 17.10
N PHE A 4 -6.89 18.31 17.18
CA PHE A 4 -7.59 19.10 16.17
C PHE A 4 -6.95 20.51 16.04
N ASN A 5 -6.78 20.97 14.81
CA ASN A 5 -6.33 22.31 14.49
C ASN A 5 -7.21 22.89 13.39
N ARG A 6 -7.89 24.01 13.69
CA ARG A 6 -8.87 24.65 12.78
C ARG A 6 -8.29 25.13 11.44
N TYR A 7 -6.97 25.23 11.34
CA TYR A 7 -6.27 25.67 10.12
C TYR A 7 -5.64 24.52 9.33
N ILE A 8 -5.85 23.26 9.76
CA ILE A 8 -5.35 22.08 9.05
C ILE A 8 -6.52 21.30 8.45
N PHE A 9 -6.53 21.19 7.14
CA PHE A 9 -7.52 20.47 6.37
C PHE A 9 -6.92 19.17 5.83
N ASN A 10 -7.46 18.03 6.22
CA ASN A 10 -7.06 16.73 5.72
C ASN A 10 -8.08 16.30 4.66
N LEU A 11 -7.68 16.29 3.39
CA LEU A 11 -8.53 15.95 2.26
C LEU A 11 -8.42 14.46 1.85
N ARG A 12 -7.34 13.81 2.26
CA ARG A 12 -7.09 12.40 1.93
C ARG A 12 -7.45 11.51 3.12
N ALA A 13 -7.89 10.28 2.83
CA ALA A 13 -8.04 9.25 3.84
C ALA A 13 -6.73 9.03 4.62
N SER A 14 -6.84 8.66 5.88
CA SER A 14 -5.67 8.36 6.71
C SER A 14 -5.14 6.94 6.43
N TYR A 15 -3.93 6.65 6.88
CA TYR A 15 -3.40 5.27 6.83
C TYR A 15 -4.27 4.29 7.63
N PHE A 16 -4.98 4.76 8.65
CA PHE A 16 -5.95 3.93 9.39
C PHE A 16 -7.14 3.52 8.50
N ASP A 17 -7.66 4.45 7.71
CA ASP A 17 -8.75 4.17 6.78
C ASP A 17 -8.29 3.23 5.66
N GLU A 18 -7.10 3.48 5.10
CA GLU A 18 -6.53 2.63 4.04
C GLU A 18 -6.31 1.20 4.53
N THR A 19 -5.64 1.04 5.67
CA THR A 19 -5.33 -0.28 6.22
C THR A 19 -6.58 -1.03 6.68
N GLU A 20 -7.59 -0.33 7.21
CA GLU A 20 -8.90 -0.91 7.50
C GLU A 20 -9.52 -1.52 6.23
N ARG A 21 -9.51 -0.78 5.12
CA ARG A 21 -10.04 -1.25 3.82
C ARG A 21 -9.25 -2.42 3.24
N LEU A 22 -7.92 -2.41 3.38
CA LEU A 22 -7.08 -3.53 2.93
C LEU A 22 -7.37 -4.80 3.72
N VAL A 23 -7.52 -4.69 5.05
CA VAL A 23 -7.87 -5.84 5.89
C VAL A 23 -9.29 -6.33 5.58
N ASP A 24 -10.28 -5.43 5.39
CA ASP A 24 -11.63 -5.79 4.95
C ASP A 24 -11.63 -6.59 3.65
N PHE A 25 -10.89 -6.09 2.67
CA PHE A 25 -10.74 -6.75 1.37
C PHE A 25 -10.19 -8.17 1.52
N LEU A 26 -9.13 -8.34 2.31
CA LEU A 26 -8.53 -9.65 2.55
C LEU A 26 -9.49 -10.61 3.26
N VAL A 27 -10.11 -10.15 4.34
CA VAL A 27 -11.03 -10.98 5.14
C VAL A 27 -12.26 -11.38 4.32
N SER A 28 -12.82 -10.49 3.49
CA SER A 28 -13.93 -10.80 2.60
C SER A 28 -13.61 -11.89 1.57
N ARG A 29 -12.32 -12.06 1.25
CA ARG A 29 -11.79 -13.09 0.35
C ARG A 29 -11.32 -14.35 1.09
N GLY A 30 -11.58 -14.45 2.40
CA GLY A 30 -11.19 -15.58 3.23
C GLY A 30 -9.71 -15.61 3.64
N LYS A 31 -8.95 -14.54 3.36
CA LYS A 31 -7.53 -14.42 3.72
C LYS A 31 -7.43 -14.01 5.19
N ARG A 32 -6.85 -14.86 6.02
CA ARG A 32 -6.79 -14.65 7.47
C ARG A 32 -5.38 -14.65 8.04
N ARG A 33 -4.43 -15.23 7.33
CA ARG A 33 -3.01 -15.28 7.71
C ARG A 33 -2.30 -14.07 7.10
N ILE A 34 -2.42 -12.92 7.74
CA ILE A 34 -1.94 -11.63 7.25
C ILE A 34 -0.61 -11.29 7.92
N ALA A 35 0.43 -11.06 7.11
CA ALA A 35 1.72 -10.52 7.55
C ALA A 35 1.83 -9.03 7.19
N VAL A 36 2.78 -8.33 7.80
CA VAL A 36 3.04 -6.92 7.53
C VAL A 36 4.52 -6.71 7.22
N PHE A 37 4.79 -6.08 6.07
CA PHE A 37 6.11 -5.58 5.70
C PHE A 37 6.09 -4.04 5.75
N TYR A 38 6.98 -3.43 6.53
CA TYR A 38 6.92 -1.99 6.72
C TYR A 38 8.30 -1.32 6.82
N GLN A 39 8.37 -0.05 6.42
CA GLN A 39 9.54 0.79 6.59
C GLN A 39 9.77 1.10 8.07
N ASN A 40 10.98 0.94 8.57
CA ASN A 40 11.32 1.13 9.98
C ASN A 40 11.45 2.61 10.36
N ASP A 41 10.35 3.34 10.23
CA ASP A 41 10.24 4.75 10.64
C ASP A 41 8.81 5.10 11.10
N ALA A 42 8.57 6.39 11.38
CA ALA A 42 7.26 6.87 11.82
C ALA A 42 6.12 6.57 10.80
N TYR A 43 6.42 6.60 9.50
CA TYR A 43 5.46 6.27 8.45
C TYR A 43 5.06 4.80 8.51
N GLY A 44 6.04 3.90 8.47
CA GLY A 44 5.76 2.46 8.50
C GLY A 44 5.08 2.02 9.81
N LYS A 45 5.50 2.60 10.95
CA LYS A 45 4.87 2.35 12.26
C LYS A 45 3.43 2.82 12.34
N ALA A 46 3.09 3.97 11.74
CA ALA A 46 1.71 4.44 11.68
C ALA A 46 0.81 3.51 10.85
N GLY A 47 1.32 3.00 9.72
CA GLY A 47 0.61 2.01 8.92
C GLY A 47 0.46 0.66 9.65
N LEU A 48 1.52 0.18 10.32
CA LEU A 48 1.46 -1.02 11.15
C LEU A 48 0.40 -0.90 12.24
N GLU A 49 0.35 0.24 12.94
CA GLU A 49 -0.69 0.49 13.94
C GLU A 49 -2.10 0.42 13.33
N GLY A 50 -2.28 0.97 12.12
CA GLY A 50 -3.53 0.88 11.39
C GLY A 50 -3.93 -0.56 11.07
N VAL A 51 -3.00 -1.37 10.57
CA VAL A 51 -3.24 -2.81 10.34
C VAL A 51 -3.58 -3.52 11.64
N GLN A 52 -2.84 -3.27 12.73
CA GLN A 52 -3.09 -3.91 14.02
C GLN A 52 -4.51 -3.62 14.51
N ARG A 53 -4.94 -2.35 14.47
CA ARG A 53 -6.32 -1.95 14.85
C ARG A 53 -7.37 -2.66 14.01
N ALA A 54 -7.16 -2.77 12.69
CA ALA A 54 -8.08 -3.41 11.78
C ALA A 54 -8.18 -4.93 12.01
N ILE A 55 -7.06 -5.57 12.30
CA ILE A 55 -6.94 -7.00 12.63
C ILE A 55 -7.61 -7.32 13.97
N ASP A 56 -7.37 -6.48 15.00
CA ASP A 56 -7.94 -6.66 16.34
C ASP A 56 -9.47 -6.60 16.32
N LYS A 57 -10.06 -5.66 15.57
CA LYS A 57 -11.52 -5.57 15.37
C LYS A 57 -12.14 -6.85 14.83
N ARG A 58 -11.36 -7.69 14.14
CA ARG A 58 -11.80 -8.95 13.52
C ARG A 58 -11.34 -10.18 14.27
N HIS A 59 -10.81 -9.98 15.49
CA HIS A 59 -10.29 -11.05 16.35
C HIS A 59 -9.25 -11.94 15.66
N LEU A 60 -8.46 -11.34 14.76
CA LEU A 60 -7.34 -11.98 14.08
C LEU A 60 -6.00 -11.59 14.74
N LYS A 61 -4.92 -12.17 14.24
CA LYS A 61 -3.54 -11.81 14.64
C LYS A 61 -2.68 -11.63 13.40
N ILE A 62 -1.78 -10.66 13.42
CA ILE A 62 -0.71 -10.57 12.43
C ILE A 62 0.21 -11.76 12.62
N VAL A 63 0.44 -12.53 11.56
CA VAL A 63 1.21 -13.80 11.66
C VAL A 63 2.71 -13.59 11.58
N ALA A 64 3.18 -12.51 10.97
CA ALA A 64 4.59 -12.16 10.88
C ALA A 64 4.78 -10.66 10.62
N PHE A 65 5.97 -10.18 10.98
CA PHE A 65 6.43 -8.83 10.68
C PHE A 65 7.77 -8.88 9.97
N GLY A 66 7.96 -7.98 9.03
CA GLY A 66 9.25 -7.73 8.41
C GLY A 66 9.47 -6.23 8.24
N THR A 67 10.70 -5.78 8.42
CA THR A 67 11.07 -4.37 8.29
C THR A 67 12.10 -4.16 7.21
N VAL A 68 12.14 -2.95 6.69
CA VAL A 68 13.19 -2.45 5.81
C VAL A 68 13.57 -1.05 6.25
N GLU A 69 14.84 -0.71 6.19
CA GLU A 69 15.30 0.64 6.47
C GLU A 69 14.94 1.58 5.32
N ARG A 70 14.70 2.84 5.64
CA ARG A 70 14.33 3.86 4.66
C ARG A 70 15.38 3.97 3.55
N ASN A 71 14.91 4.04 2.29
CA ASN A 71 15.74 4.17 1.09
C ASN A 71 16.69 2.98 0.85
N THR A 72 16.40 1.81 1.42
CA THR A 72 17.14 0.59 1.13
C THR A 72 16.25 -0.45 0.45
N VAL A 73 16.87 -1.48 -0.10
CA VAL A 73 16.21 -2.67 -0.66
C VAL A 73 16.68 -3.94 0.04
N ASP A 74 17.30 -3.80 1.21
CA ASP A 74 17.72 -4.92 2.02
C ASP A 74 16.51 -5.53 2.74
N THR A 75 15.95 -6.55 2.15
CA THR A 75 14.71 -7.23 2.59
C THR A 75 14.95 -8.65 3.11
N ALA A 76 16.19 -9.11 3.18
CA ALA A 76 16.54 -10.52 3.47
C ALA A 76 15.93 -11.03 4.77
N GLU A 77 16.08 -10.28 5.87
CA GLU A 77 15.51 -10.67 7.16
C GLU A 77 13.98 -10.63 7.17
N ALA A 78 13.38 -9.66 6.48
CA ALA A 78 11.93 -9.57 6.34
C ALA A 78 11.38 -10.77 5.55
N ILE A 79 12.03 -11.17 4.48
CA ILE A 79 11.67 -12.34 3.66
C ILE A 79 11.74 -13.59 4.52
N LYS A 80 12.86 -13.81 5.23
CA LYS A 80 13.05 -14.97 6.11
C LYS A 80 11.95 -15.08 7.17
N SER A 81 11.62 -13.99 7.84
CA SER A 81 10.61 -13.98 8.90
C SER A 81 9.19 -14.20 8.36
N ILE A 82 8.85 -13.56 7.24
CA ILE A 82 7.50 -13.60 6.67
C ILE A 82 7.25 -14.92 5.93
N SER A 83 8.19 -15.38 5.09
CA SER A 83 8.02 -16.62 4.32
C SER A 83 7.90 -17.86 5.20
N ALA A 84 8.62 -17.91 6.33
CA ALA A 84 8.53 -19.00 7.31
C ALA A 84 7.11 -19.21 7.85
N MET A 85 6.34 -18.12 7.93
CA MET A 85 4.97 -18.18 8.44
C MET A 85 3.91 -18.47 7.37
N ARG A 86 4.28 -18.58 6.09
CA ARG A 86 3.39 -18.88 4.96
C ARG A 86 2.08 -18.06 5.02
N PRO A 87 2.14 -16.72 4.95
CA PRO A 87 0.95 -15.89 5.01
C PRO A 87 0.08 -16.06 3.77
N ASP A 88 -1.24 -15.81 3.90
CA ASP A 88 -2.15 -15.69 2.74
C ASP A 88 -1.92 -14.37 2.01
N ALA A 89 -1.52 -13.34 2.75
CA ALA A 89 -1.30 -12.00 2.22
C ALA A 89 -0.27 -11.21 3.06
N VAL A 90 0.37 -10.23 2.41
CA VAL A 90 1.29 -9.28 3.04
C VAL A 90 0.80 -7.87 2.78
N ILE A 91 0.47 -7.12 3.83
CA ILE A 91 0.20 -5.68 3.73
C ILE A 91 1.54 -4.94 3.83
N MET A 92 1.79 -4.07 2.87
CA MET A 92 3.09 -3.42 2.66
C MET A 92 2.99 -1.91 2.85
N ILE A 93 3.78 -1.38 3.76
CA ILE A 93 3.86 0.05 4.10
C ILE A 93 5.30 0.51 3.90
N SER A 94 5.72 0.68 2.67
CA SER A 94 7.08 1.10 2.31
C SER A 94 7.11 1.81 0.95
N ALA A 95 8.28 2.26 0.52
CA ALA A 95 8.50 2.85 -0.79
C ALA A 95 8.52 1.77 -1.89
N TYR A 96 8.19 2.17 -3.13
CA TYR A 96 8.05 1.24 -4.25
C TYR A 96 9.27 0.35 -4.52
N LYS A 97 10.49 0.86 -4.36
CA LYS A 97 11.73 0.07 -4.57
C LYS A 97 11.86 -1.06 -3.56
N SER A 98 11.63 -0.75 -2.28
CA SER A 98 11.69 -1.76 -1.22
C SER A 98 10.55 -2.78 -1.36
N CYS A 99 9.34 -2.31 -1.73
CA CYS A 99 8.20 -3.20 -1.98
C CYS A 99 8.46 -4.13 -3.17
N SER A 100 8.98 -3.59 -4.28
CA SER A 100 9.32 -4.40 -5.46
C SER A 100 10.39 -5.44 -5.14
N ALA A 101 11.47 -5.06 -4.46
CA ALA A 101 12.51 -6.00 -4.06
C ALA A 101 11.96 -7.13 -3.19
N PHE A 102 11.12 -6.78 -2.20
CA PHE A 102 10.48 -7.76 -1.32
C PHE A 102 9.58 -8.73 -2.10
N ILE A 103 8.71 -8.23 -2.98
CA ILE A 103 7.80 -9.08 -3.79
C ILE A 103 8.61 -10.06 -4.64
N LYS A 104 9.59 -9.56 -5.39
CA LYS A 104 10.43 -10.38 -6.29
C LYS A 104 11.15 -11.51 -5.55
N GLU A 105 11.68 -11.21 -4.37
CA GLU A 105 12.40 -12.22 -3.59
C GLU A 105 11.44 -13.22 -2.90
N MET A 106 10.25 -12.78 -2.46
CA MET A 106 9.22 -13.68 -1.94
C MET A 106 8.71 -14.63 -3.01
N ASP A 107 8.50 -14.14 -4.24
CA ASP A 107 8.08 -14.97 -5.38
C ASP A 107 9.17 -16.01 -5.75
N LYS A 108 10.45 -15.61 -5.77
CA LYS A 108 11.58 -16.54 -5.95
C LYS A 108 11.65 -17.59 -4.84
N ALA A 109 11.26 -17.23 -3.62
CA ALA A 109 11.16 -18.17 -2.49
C ALA A 109 9.93 -19.09 -2.58
N GLY A 110 9.10 -18.97 -3.63
CA GLY A 110 7.91 -19.79 -3.83
C GLY A 110 6.73 -19.42 -2.91
N ALA A 111 6.71 -18.21 -2.40
CA ALA A 111 5.63 -17.76 -1.52
C ALA A 111 4.36 -17.45 -2.34
N ALA A 112 3.26 -18.11 -2.02
CA ALA A 112 1.95 -17.90 -2.67
C ALA A 112 1.10 -16.89 -1.88
N ALA A 113 1.60 -15.67 -1.66
CA ALA A 113 0.92 -14.63 -0.92
C ALA A 113 0.35 -13.54 -1.85
N GLU A 114 -0.77 -12.94 -1.48
CA GLU A 114 -1.26 -11.71 -2.12
C GLU A 114 -0.52 -10.50 -1.51
N TYR A 115 -0.10 -9.53 -2.35
CA TYR A 115 0.61 -8.33 -1.90
C TYR A 115 -0.27 -7.09 -2.01
N LEU A 116 -0.44 -6.38 -0.90
CA LEU A 116 -1.29 -5.20 -0.82
C LEU A 116 -0.50 -4.00 -0.31
N ASN A 117 -0.57 -2.88 -1.01
CA ASN A 117 0.16 -1.67 -0.67
C ASN A 117 -0.78 -0.53 -0.31
N VAL A 118 -0.36 0.34 0.60
CA VAL A 118 -1.00 1.64 0.81
C VAL A 118 -0.68 2.59 -0.34
N SER A 119 -1.54 3.57 -0.59
CA SER A 119 -1.46 4.50 -1.73
C SER A 119 -0.12 5.22 -1.86
N PHE A 120 0.57 5.45 -0.74
CA PHE A 120 1.88 6.14 -0.71
C PHE A 120 2.99 5.41 -1.46
N VAL A 121 2.84 4.11 -1.72
CA VAL A 121 3.84 3.34 -2.50
C VAL A 121 4.10 3.95 -3.88
N GLY A 122 3.11 4.62 -4.47
CA GLY A 122 3.18 5.18 -5.82
C GLY A 122 2.88 4.14 -6.89
N SER A 123 1.61 4.06 -7.31
CA SER A 123 1.09 2.99 -8.19
C SER A 123 1.87 2.84 -9.48
N LYS A 124 2.13 3.95 -10.20
CA LYS A 124 2.87 3.93 -11.47
C LYS A 124 4.31 3.49 -11.28
N ALA A 125 4.97 3.99 -10.23
CA ALA A 125 6.36 3.64 -9.94
C ALA A 125 6.50 2.16 -9.58
N LEU A 126 5.62 1.61 -8.74
CA LEU A 126 5.62 0.20 -8.36
C LEU A 126 5.32 -0.69 -9.58
N ALA A 127 4.31 -0.35 -10.39
CA ALA A 127 3.97 -1.10 -11.61
C ALA A 127 5.14 -1.14 -12.61
N THR A 128 5.81 0.01 -12.81
CA THR A 128 6.99 0.09 -13.69
C THR A 128 8.15 -0.77 -13.17
N GLU A 129 8.40 -0.74 -11.86
CA GLU A 129 9.49 -1.47 -11.23
C GLU A 129 9.26 -2.99 -11.23
N LEU A 130 8.01 -3.43 -11.06
CA LEU A 130 7.63 -4.85 -11.06
C LEU A 130 7.49 -5.42 -12.47
N GLY A 131 7.04 -4.60 -13.45
CA GLY A 131 6.75 -5.11 -14.79
C GLY A 131 5.70 -6.24 -14.75
N ALA A 132 5.98 -7.37 -15.36
CA ALA A 132 5.07 -8.53 -15.41
C ALA A 132 4.83 -9.16 -14.02
N GLU A 133 5.78 -9.06 -13.09
CA GLU A 133 5.67 -9.59 -11.73
C GLU A 133 4.67 -8.79 -10.87
N GLY A 134 4.22 -7.61 -11.34
CA GLY A 134 3.18 -6.81 -10.69
C GLY A 134 1.75 -7.35 -10.84
N HIS A 135 1.54 -8.43 -11.57
CA HIS A 135 0.23 -9.02 -11.72
C HIS A 135 -0.30 -9.55 -10.39
N GLY A 136 -1.52 -9.14 -10.00
CA GLY A 136 -2.12 -9.54 -8.72
C GLY A 136 -1.66 -8.74 -7.51
N VAL A 137 -0.85 -7.69 -7.69
CA VAL A 137 -0.51 -6.74 -6.62
C VAL A 137 -1.61 -5.68 -6.50
N TYR A 138 -2.10 -5.46 -5.29
CA TYR A 138 -3.15 -4.49 -4.99
C TYR A 138 -2.57 -3.21 -4.37
N ILE A 139 -3.19 -2.08 -4.67
CA ILE A 139 -2.80 -0.78 -4.10
C ILE A 139 -4.06 -0.02 -3.73
N SER A 140 -4.21 0.36 -2.44
CA SER A 140 -5.30 1.24 -2.03
C SER A 140 -5.15 2.62 -2.67
N GLN A 141 -6.27 3.30 -2.90
CA GLN A 141 -6.27 4.66 -3.40
C GLN A 141 -7.14 5.55 -2.52
N VAL A 142 -6.71 6.79 -2.33
CA VAL A 142 -7.37 7.78 -1.47
C VAL A 142 -8.00 8.93 -2.27
N VAL A 143 -7.97 8.81 -3.58
CA VAL A 143 -8.60 9.71 -4.56
C VAL A 143 -9.31 8.88 -5.62
N PRO A 144 -10.32 9.43 -6.32
CA PRO A 144 -10.98 8.75 -7.43
C PRO A 144 -9.99 8.35 -8.53
N TYR A 145 -10.38 7.38 -9.35
CA TYR A 145 -9.59 7.02 -10.52
C TYR A 145 -9.43 8.23 -11.45
N PRO A 146 -8.21 8.68 -11.75
CA PRO A 146 -7.96 9.96 -12.42
C PRO A 146 -8.49 10.04 -13.86
N LEU A 147 -8.78 8.91 -14.48
CA LEU A 147 -9.33 8.82 -15.84
C LEU A 147 -10.78 8.32 -15.85
N ASP A 148 -11.48 8.35 -14.71
CA ASP A 148 -12.90 7.95 -14.64
C ASP A 148 -13.78 8.94 -15.41
N PRO A 149 -14.40 8.52 -16.52
CA PRO A 149 -15.25 9.39 -17.33
C PRO A 149 -16.56 9.78 -16.63
N ASN A 150 -16.90 9.14 -15.52
CA ASN A 150 -18.12 9.42 -14.77
C ASN A 150 -17.87 10.30 -13.53
N ASN A 151 -16.60 10.58 -13.20
CA ASN A 151 -16.22 11.39 -12.06
C ASN A 151 -15.91 12.84 -12.49
N GLU A 152 -16.67 13.81 -12.00
CA GLU A 152 -16.51 15.22 -12.38
C GLU A 152 -15.14 15.79 -11.96
N ALA A 153 -14.62 15.43 -10.78
CA ALA A 153 -13.30 15.89 -10.34
C ALA A 153 -12.18 15.34 -11.23
N ALA A 154 -12.30 14.08 -11.69
CA ALA A 154 -11.35 13.50 -12.64
C ALA A 154 -11.39 14.21 -14.00
N LYS A 155 -12.59 14.51 -14.50
CA LYS A 155 -12.74 15.31 -15.75
C LYS A 155 -12.13 16.70 -15.64
N GLU A 156 -12.37 17.36 -14.52
CA GLU A 156 -11.80 18.69 -14.27
C GLU A 156 -10.28 18.64 -14.18
N LEU A 157 -9.70 17.66 -13.47
CA LEU A 157 -8.26 17.43 -13.42
C LEU A 157 -7.67 17.29 -14.83
N VAL A 158 -8.26 16.45 -15.68
CA VAL A 158 -7.79 16.26 -17.06
C VAL A 158 -7.80 17.58 -17.84
N LYS A 159 -8.90 18.38 -17.76
CA LYS A 159 -9.00 19.69 -18.41
C LYS A 159 -7.91 20.67 -17.92
N ILE A 160 -7.68 20.71 -16.60
CA ILE A 160 -6.66 21.58 -16.00
C ILE A 160 -5.26 21.16 -16.48
N LEU A 161 -4.94 19.86 -16.46
CA LEU A 161 -3.65 19.37 -16.95
C LEU A 161 -3.45 19.70 -18.43
N GLN A 162 -4.45 19.47 -19.28
CA GLN A 162 -4.37 19.81 -20.72
C GLN A 162 -4.08 21.30 -20.93
N LYS A 163 -4.66 22.17 -20.10
CA LYS A 163 -4.50 23.62 -20.24
C LYS A 163 -3.18 24.14 -19.71
N TYR A 164 -2.72 23.65 -18.56
CA TYR A 164 -1.60 24.25 -17.82
C TYR A 164 -0.34 23.37 -17.76
N ALA A 165 -0.48 22.07 -18.02
CA ALA A 165 0.63 21.11 -17.98
C ALA A 165 0.43 20.01 -19.04
N PRO A 166 0.40 20.35 -20.36
CA PRO A 166 0.00 19.41 -21.42
C PRO A 166 0.91 18.20 -21.57
N SER A 167 2.14 18.26 -21.04
CA SER A 167 3.05 17.12 -20.99
C SER A 167 2.79 16.16 -19.81
N SER A 168 1.93 16.55 -18.88
CA SER A 168 1.58 15.73 -17.72
C SER A 168 0.36 14.87 -18.00
N GLN A 169 0.37 13.64 -17.50
CA GLN A 169 -0.79 12.74 -17.55
C GLN A 169 -1.48 12.71 -16.18
N ALA A 170 -2.81 12.63 -16.19
CA ALA A 170 -3.58 12.42 -14.97
C ALA A 170 -3.15 11.13 -14.27
N SER A 171 -2.91 11.19 -12.97
CA SER A 171 -2.46 10.08 -12.16
C SER A 171 -3.00 10.22 -10.72
N PHE A 172 -2.83 9.18 -9.89
CA PHE A 172 -3.19 9.24 -8.48
C PHE A 172 -2.32 10.22 -7.66
N ASN A 173 -1.27 10.79 -8.23
CA ASN A 173 -0.31 11.65 -7.54
C ASN A 173 -0.44 13.14 -7.87
N ASN A 174 -1.31 13.51 -8.82
CA ASN A 174 -1.58 14.92 -9.19
C ASN A 174 -3.07 15.26 -9.16
#